data_94bc69969f401614541bdc3f76f0f903
#
_entry.id   94bc69969f401614541bdc3f76f0f903
#
_cell.length_a   1.000
_cell.length_b   1.000
_cell.length_c   1.000
_cell.angle_alpha   90.00
_cell.angle_beta   90.00
_cell.angle_gamma   90.00
#
_symmetry.space_group_name_H-M   'P 1'
#
loop_
_entity.id
_entity.type
_entity.pdbx_description
1 polymer ?
#
loop_
_entity_poly.entity_id
_entity_poly.type
_entity_poly.pdbx_seq_one_letter_code
_entity_poly.pdbx_strand_id
1 'polypeptide(L)'
;VKAADGITDLHGAIYKPFDFDSTKVYPICDYVYPGPQVEANNISWSRGFTRTDRLAQLGFIVITVGNRGGHPDRSKWYHNYGYGNLRDYGLEDQKYAIQQLGAKYPWIDLGRVGIHGHSGGGFMSTAAMLKYPDFFKAAVSCAGNHDNNIYNRWWSEQHHGIKEKIEAGDTTFVYSIETNPQIASNLKGHLMLVHGDIDNNVHPANSIRVVNALIRANKRFDMLILPGQRHGFGDMNEYFFWRLADY
;
A
#
# COMPACT_ATOMS: atom_id res chain seq x y z
N VAL A 1 -15.29 -7.87 -6.66
CA VAL A 1 -15.51 -7.97 -5.21
C VAL A 1 -16.20 -6.72 -4.69
N LYS A 2 -16.73 -6.77 -3.48
CA LYS A 2 -17.31 -5.61 -2.81
C LYS A 2 -16.28 -4.90 -1.93
N ALA A 3 -16.41 -3.59 -1.81
CA ALA A 3 -15.71 -2.81 -0.80
C ALA A 3 -16.14 -3.20 0.61
N ALA A 4 -15.48 -2.70 1.63
CA ALA A 4 -15.79 -2.98 3.03
C ALA A 4 -17.18 -2.50 3.47
N ASP A 5 -17.83 -1.59 2.71
CA ASP A 5 -19.22 -1.18 2.91
C ASP A 5 -20.24 -2.26 2.46
N GLY A 6 -19.80 -3.33 1.81
CA GLY A 6 -20.64 -4.41 1.27
C GLY A 6 -21.46 -4.04 0.03
N ILE A 7 -21.37 -2.82 -0.45
CA ILE A 7 -22.21 -2.27 -1.52
C ILE A 7 -21.40 -1.92 -2.76
N THR A 8 -20.32 -1.15 -2.61
CA THR A 8 -19.51 -0.60 -3.70
C THR A 8 -18.75 -1.72 -4.43
N ASP A 9 -18.89 -1.78 -5.75
CA ASP A 9 -18.12 -2.71 -6.56
C ASP A 9 -16.68 -2.24 -6.73
N LEU A 10 -15.74 -3.14 -6.42
CA LEU A 10 -14.33 -2.97 -6.69
C LEU A 10 -13.92 -3.92 -7.82
N HIS A 11 -13.14 -3.40 -8.76
CA HIS A 11 -12.59 -4.15 -9.86
C HIS A 11 -11.11 -4.40 -9.65
N GLY A 12 -10.64 -5.55 -10.08
CA GLY A 12 -9.25 -5.94 -9.89
C GLY A 12 -8.82 -7.03 -10.86
N ALA A 13 -7.56 -7.42 -10.77
CA ALA A 13 -6.99 -8.52 -11.51
C ALA A 13 -6.36 -9.53 -10.54
N ILE A 14 -6.43 -10.81 -10.90
CA ILE A 14 -5.72 -11.91 -10.23
C ILE A 14 -4.69 -12.45 -11.20
N TYR A 15 -3.44 -12.45 -10.77
CA TYR A 15 -2.31 -13.03 -11.50
C TYR A 15 -1.98 -14.38 -10.87
N LYS A 16 -1.89 -15.41 -11.69
CA LYS A 16 -1.60 -16.78 -11.28
C LYS A 16 -0.29 -17.26 -11.90
N PRO A 17 0.40 -18.23 -11.28
CA PRO A 17 1.51 -18.91 -11.94
C PRO A 17 1.05 -19.54 -13.28
N PHE A 18 1.97 -19.68 -14.24
CA PHE A 18 1.63 -20.32 -15.53
C PHE A 18 1.27 -21.80 -15.38
N ASP A 19 1.82 -22.46 -14.35
CA ASP A 19 1.55 -23.84 -13.97
C ASP A 19 0.52 -23.95 -12.81
N PHE A 20 -0.39 -23.02 -12.75
CA PHE A 20 -1.40 -22.94 -11.70
C PHE A 20 -2.19 -24.25 -11.57
N ASP A 21 -2.22 -24.77 -10.35
CA ASP A 21 -2.95 -25.99 -9.98
C ASP A 21 -3.96 -25.67 -8.87
N SER A 22 -5.23 -25.75 -9.16
CA SER A 22 -6.31 -25.42 -8.21
C SER A 22 -6.41 -26.38 -7.00
N THR A 23 -5.66 -27.48 -7.00
CA THR A 23 -5.58 -28.40 -5.87
C THR A 23 -4.50 -28.01 -4.85
N LYS A 24 -3.61 -27.09 -5.22
CA LYS A 24 -2.58 -26.53 -4.34
C LYS A 24 -3.07 -25.26 -3.64
N VAL A 25 -2.36 -24.88 -2.59
CA VAL A 25 -2.66 -23.67 -1.79
C VAL A 25 -1.51 -22.70 -1.88
N TYR A 26 -1.80 -21.46 -2.27
CA TYR A 26 -0.82 -20.42 -2.57
C TYR A 26 -0.89 -19.25 -1.60
N PRO A 27 0.25 -18.66 -1.21
CA PRO A 27 0.24 -17.37 -0.55
C PRO A 27 -0.35 -16.29 -1.48
N ILE A 28 -1.00 -15.30 -0.90
CA ILE A 28 -1.55 -14.16 -1.65
C ILE A 28 -0.72 -12.91 -1.37
N CYS A 29 -0.40 -12.17 -2.41
CA CYS A 29 0.29 -10.89 -2.32
C CYS A 29 -0.54 -9.80 -3.00
N ASP A 30 -0.83 -8.73 -2.29
CA ASP A 30 -1.54 -7.57 -2.81
C ASP A 30 -0.53 -6.52 -3.30
N TYR A 31 -0.59 -6.18 -4.58
CA TYR A 31 0.10 -5.01 -5.11
C TYR A 31 -0.82 -3.80 -5.00
N VAL A 32 -0.47 -2.87 -4.12
CA VAL A 32 -1.33 -1.76 -3.77
C VAL A 32 -0.80 -0.42 -4.26
N TYR A 33 -1.70 0.38 -4.82
CA TYR A 33 -1.53 1.82 -5.01
C TYR A 33 -2.87 2.50 -4.73
N PRO A 34 -3.01 3.24 -3.61
CA PRO A 34 -4.31 3.65 -3.10
C PRO A 34 -5.02 4.76 -3.88
N GLY A 35 -4.32 5.49 -4.72
CA GLY A 35 -4.78 6.73 -5.30
C GLY A 35 -4.23 7.94 -4.53
N PRO A 36 -4.92 9.09 -4.45
CA PRO A 36 -6.31 9.33 -4.88
C PRO A 36 -6.49 9.63 -6.37
N GLN A 37 -5.43 9.83 -7.14
CA GLN A 37 -5.52 10.19 -8.56
C GLN A 37 -5.52 8.99 -9.52
N VAL A 38 -5.22 7.80 -9.03
CA VAL A 38 -5.15 6.55 -9.83
C VAL A 38 -5.65 5.35 -9.01
N GLU A 39 -5.85 4.22 -9.67
CA GLU A 39 -6.02 2.91 -9.04
C GLU A 39 -4.87 1.98 -9.44
N ALA A 40 -4.54 1.01 -8.59
CA ALA A 40 -3.54 0.00 -8.89
C ALA A 40 -3.96 -0.88 -10.08
N ASN A 41 -5.26 -1.08 -10.27
CA ASN A 41 -5.79 -1.86 -11.36
C ASN A 41 -5.94 -1.01 -12.62
N ASN A 42 -5.26 -1.42 -13.69
CA ASN A 42 -5.39 -0.80 -15.00
C ASN A 42 -6.55 -1.44 -15.78
N ILE A 43 -7.38 -0.62 -16.41
CA ILE A 43 -8.47 -1.06 -17.30
C ILE A 43 -7.98 -1.55 -18.67
N SER A 44 -6.73 -1.29 -19.00
CA SER A 44 -6.12 -1.68 -20.27
C SER A 44 -5.33 -2.97 -20.13
N TRP A 45 -5.46 -3.88 -21.11
CA TRP A 45 -4.59 -5.03 -21.20
C TRP A 45 -3.15 -4.59 -21.43
N SER A 46 -2.23 -4.99 -20.53
CA SER A 46 -0.81 -4.76 -20.69
C SER A 46 -0.11 -6.09 -20.99
N ARG A 47 0.74 -6.10 -22.02
CA ARG A 47 1.62 -7.22 -22.34
C ARG A 47 3.00 -7.12 -21.68
N GLY A 48 3.21 -6.08 -20.86
CA GLY A 48 4.48 -5.87 -20.18
C GLY A 48 4.66 -6.83 -19.02
N PHE A 49 5.88 -7.32 -18.84
CA PHE A 49 6.26 -8.01 -17.61
C PHE A 49 6.35 -7.01 -16.46
N THR A 50 5.27 -6.90 -15.70
CA THR A 50 5.22 -6.07 -14.49
C THR A 50 5.74 -6.88 -13.30
N ARG A 51 5.97 -6.20 -12.17
CA ARG A 51 6.34 -6.90 -10.91
C ARG A 51 5.28 -7.89 -10.47
N THR A 52 4.01 -7.59 -10.71
CA THR A 52 2.86 -8.46 -10.38
C THR A 52 2.91 -9.76 -11.17
N ASP A 53 3.09 -9.68 -12.49
CA ASP A 53 3.16 -10.86 -13.37
C ASP A 53 4.34 -11.75 -12.99
N ARG A 54 5.51 -11.14 -12.78
CA ARG A 54 6.75 -11.86 -12.44
C ARG A 54 6.66 -12.54 -11.08
N LEU A 55 6.13 -11.84 -10.08
CA LEU A 55 5.99 -12.39 -8.73
C LEU A 55 5.02 -13.59 -8.73
N ALA A 56 3.96 -13.53 -9.53
CA ALA A 56 3.04 -14.65 -9.68
C ALA A 56 3.75 -15.91 -10.22
N GLN A 57 4.73 -15.77 -11.13
CA GLN A 57 5.49 -16.90 -11.67
C GLN A 57 6.39 -17.60 -10.63
N LEU A 58 6.61 -16.99 -9.49
CA LEU A 58 7.36 -17.56 -8.37
C LEU A 58 6.47 -18.34 -7.38
N GLY A 59 5.20 -18.56 -7.70
CA GLY A 59 4.28 -19.36 -6.90
C GLY A 59 3.39 -18.55 -5.95
N PHE A 60 3.20 -17.27 -6.22
CA PHE A 60 2.23 -16.43 -5.50
C PHE A 60 0.95 -16.25 -6.31
N ILE A 61 -0.17 -16.12 -5.61
CA ILE A 61 -1.32 -15.44 -6.18
C ILE A 61 -1.12 -13.95 -5.94
N VAL A 62 -1.00 -13.18 -7.01
CA VAL A 62 -0.84 -11.72 -6.90
C VAL A 62 -2.14 -11.06 -7.32
N ILE A 63 -2.57 -10.08 -6.56
CA ILE A 63 -3.78 -9.30 -6.88
C ILE A 63 -3.46 -7.82 -7.01
N THR A 64 -4.27 -7.15 -7.80
CA THR A 64 -4.43 -5.70 -7.79
C THR A 64 -5.92 -5.40 -7.72
N VAL A 65 -6.33 -4.60 -6.77
CA VAL A 65 -7.75 -4.23 -6.58
C VAL A 65 -7.84 -2.73 -6.41
N GLY A 66 -8.84 -2.10 -7.04
CA GLY A 66 -9.19 -0.72 -6.76
C GLY A 66 -9.76 -0.57 -5.35
N ASN A 67 -9.75 0.64 -4.83
CA ASN A 67 -10.34 0.96 -3.53
C ASN A 67 -11.09 2.28 -3.59
N ARG A 68 -12.07 2.47 -2.73
CA ARG A 68 -12.71 3.79 -2.58
C ARG A 68 -11.65 4.83 -2.25
N GLY A 69 -11.77 6.02 -2.82
CA GLY A 69 -10.75 7.06 -2.83
C GLY A 69 -9.79 7.00 -4.02
N GLY A 70 -9.95 6.02 -4.91
CA GLY A 70 -9.15 5.86 -6.12
C GLY A 70 -9.57 6.76 -7.28
N HIS A 71 -9.51 6.25 -8.49
CA HIS A 71 -9.61 7.02 -9.74
C HIS A 71 -10.88 7.89 -9.85
N PRO A 72 -10.73 9.16 -10.28
CA PRO A 72 -11.84 10.12 -10.35
C PRO A 72 -12.93 9.73 -11.35
N ASP A 73 -12.62 8.97 -12.41
CA ASP A 73 -13.59 8.54 -13.44
C ASP A 73 -14.64 7.55 -12.93
N ARG A 74 -14.46 6.99 -11.73
CA ARG A 74 -15.44 6.08 -11.14
C ARG A 74 -16.70 6.83 -10.69
N SER A 75 -16.54 7.87 -9.91
CA SER A 75 -17.55 8.86 -9.53
C SER A 75 -16.94 9.85 -8.53
N LYS A 76 -17.57 11.01 -8.37
CA LYS A 76 -17.17 12.00 -7.34
C LYS A 76 -17.23 11.40 -5.93
N TRP A 77 -18.25 10.64 -5.60
CA TRP A 77 -18.38 10.01 -4.29
C TRP A 77 -17.27 8.98 -4.03
N TYR A 78 -17.00 8.13 -5.00
CA TYR A 78 -15.93 7.13 -4.92
C TYR A 78 -14.55 7.80 -4.76
N HIS A 79 -14.25 8.77 -5.61
CA HIS A 79 -12.97 9.49 -5.61
C HIS A 79 -12.73 10.25 -4.30
N ASN A 80 -13.74 10.95 -3.79
CA ASN A 80 -13.61 11.79 -2.59
C ASN A 80 -13.68 11.00 -1.28
N TYR A 81 -13.81 9.69 -1.31
CA TYR A 81 -13.94 8.88 -0.09
C TYR A 81 -12.78 9.06 0.88
N GLY A 82 -11.56 9.25 0.36
CA GLY A 82 -10.36 9.50 1.17
C GLY A 82 -10.16 10.95 1.60
N TYR A 83 -10.98 11.90 1.13
CA TYR A 83 -10.81 13.31 1.44
C TYR A 83 -10.97 13.56 2.95
N GLY A 84 -9.97 14.22 3.53
CA GLY A 84 -9.90 14.43 4.99
C GLY A 84 -9.43 13.20 5.79
N ASN A 85 -9.09 12.09 5.12
CA ASN A 85 -8.56 10.88 5.75
C ASN A 85 -7.61 10.12 4.81
N LEU A 86 -6.55 10.78 4.35
CA LEU A 86 -5.52 10.15 3.50
C LEU A 86 -4.58 9.20 4.28
N ARG A 87 -5.04 8.65 5.38
CA ARG A 87 -4.28 7.74 6.21
C ARG A 87 -4.39 6.30 5.68
N ASP A 88 -5.56 5.72 5.78
CA ASP A 88 -5.79 4.30 5.51
C ASP A 88 -7.15 4.05 4.83
N TYR A 89 -7.66 5.06 4.15
CA TYR A 89 -9.00 5.09 3.56
C TYR A 89 -9.31 3.92 2.61
N GLY A 90 -8.31 3.40 1.89
CA GLY A 90 -8.49 2.27 0.98
C GLY A 90 -8.13 0.92 1.59
N LEU A 91 -7.52 0.90 2.78
CA LEU A 91 -6.92 -0.30 3.33
C LEU A 91 -7.95 -1.33 3.82
N GLU A 92 -9.06 -0.86 4.35
CA GLU A 92 -10.18 -1.72 4.72
C GLU A 92 -10.76 -2.44 3.51
N ASP A 93 -10.89 -1.74 2.38
CA ASP A 93 -11.35 -2.31 1.12
C ASP A 93 -10.41 -3.41 0.61
N GLN A 94 -9.09 -3.18 0.65
CA GLN A 94 -8.08 -4.15 0.27
C GLN A 94 -8.17 -5.42 1.13
N LYS A 95 -8.22 -5.26 2.45
CA LYS A 95 -8.38 -6.38 3.38
C LYS A 95 -9.66 -7.16 3.10
N TYR A 96 -10.78 -6.46 2.92
CA TYR A 96 -12.08 -7.10 2.67
C TYR A 96 -12.11 -7.84 1.32
N ALA A 97 -11.48 -7.26 0.28
CA ALA A 97 -11.32 -7.90 -1.01
C ALA A 97 -10.52 -9.23 -0.90
N ILE A 98 -9.39 -9.23 -0.19
CA ILE A 98 -8.59 -10.42 0.05
C ILE A 98 -9.41 -11.50 0.79
N GLN A 99 -10.17 -11.12 1.81
CA GLN A 99 -11.03 -12.05 2.55
C GLN A 99 -12.13 -12.66 1.67
N GLN A 100 -12.78 -11.88 0.81
CA GLN A 100 -13.76 -12.38 -0.16
C GLN A 100 -13.15 -13.35 -1.16
N LEU A 101 -11.95 -13.03 -1.66
CA LEU A 101 -11.25 -13.92 -2.59
C LEU A 101 -10.85 -15.23 -1.92
N GLY A 102 -10.35 -15.19 -0.69
CA GLY A 102 -10.03 -16.40 0.08
C GLY A 102 -11.26 -17.25 0.43
N ALA A 103 -12.41 -16.60 0.70
CA ALA A 103 -13.66 -17.34 0.91
C ALA A 103 -14.20 -17.98 -0.38
N LYS A 104 -13.94 -17.36 -1.53
CA LYS A 104 -14.38 -17.86 -2.85
C LYS A 104 -13.47 -18.91 -3.43
N TYR A 105 -12.17 -18.83 -3.18
CA TYR A 105 -11.14 -19.64 -3.81
C TYR A 105 -10.30 -20.38 -2.77
N PRO A 106 -10.51 -21.71 -2.59
CA PRO A 106 -9.83 -22.49 -1.56
C PRO A 106 -8.31 -22.62 -1.76
N TRP A 107 -7.82 -22.26 -2.94
CA TRP A 107 -6.40 -22.23 -3.24
C TRP A 107 -5.68 -20.95 -2.77
N ILE A 108 -6.38 -20.00 -2.14
CA ILE A 108 -5.78 -18.81 -1.50
C ILE A 108 -5.58 -19.07 -0.01
N ASP A 109 -4.35 -18.90 0.47
CA ASP A 109 -4.01 -19.03 1.89
C ASP A 109 -4.10 -17.69 2.61
N LEU A 110 -5.18 -17.48 3.35
CA LEU A 110 -5.34 -16.28 4.20
C LEU A 110 -4.40 -16.27 5.42
N GLY A 111 -3.69 -17.33 5.71
CA GLY A 111 -2.61 -17.36 6.71
C GLY A 111 -1.28 -16.79 6.21
N ARG A 112 -1.13 -16.63 4.88
CA ARG A 112 0.07 -16.12 4.22
C ARG A 112 -0.27 -14.95 3.29
N VAL A 113 -0.62 -13.81 3.89
CA VAL A 113 -1.00 -12.58 3.17
C VAL A 113 0.17 -11.60 3.19
N GLY A 114 0.69 -11.30 2.01
CA GLY A 114 1.69 -10.26 1.78
C GLY A 114 1.08 -9.02 1.12
N ILE A 115 1.80 -7.90 1.22
CA ILE A 115 1.43 -6.64 0.55
C ILE A 115 2.69 -5.90 0.10
N HIS A 116 2.66 -5.33 -1.08
CA HIS A 116 3.75 -4.44 -1.52
C HIS A 116 3.24 -3.31 -2.39
N GLY A 117 3.97 -2.22 -2.40
CA GLY A 117 3.66 -1.08 -3.24
C GLY A 117 4.76 -0.03 -3.22
N HIS A 118 4.66 0.92 -4.13
CA HIS A 118 5.63 1.98 -4.33
C HIS A 118 4.99 3.34 -4.10
N SER A 119 5.72 4.32 -3.55
CA SER A 119 5.22 5.68 -3.31
C SER A 119 4.01 5.67 -2.35
N GLY A 120 2.84 6.14 -2.78
CA GLY A 120 1.59 5.96 -2.03
C GLY A 120 1.30 4.50 -1.67
N GLY A 121 1.67 3.55 -2.54
CA GLY A 121 1.61 2.12 -2.25
C GLY A 121 2.60 1.69 -1.17
N GLY A 122 3.77 2.31 -1.10
CA GLY A 122 4.73 2.11 0.00
C GLY A 122 4.18 2.60 1.33
N PHE A 123 3.55 3.79 1.33
CA PHE A 123 2.82 4.26 2.50
C PHE A 123 1.76 3.25 2.95
N MET A 124 0.91 2.80 2.02
CA MET A 124 -0.20 1.88 2.29
C MET A 124 0.30 0.50 2.77
N SER A 125 1.38 -0.02 2.19
CA SER A 125 1.98 -1.30 2.61
C SER A 125 2.47 -1.25 4.06
N THR A 126 3.13 -0.18 4.46
CA THR A 126 3.50 0.04 5.87
C THR A 126 2.26 0.21 6.75
N ALA A 127 1.29 1.02 6.31
CA ALA A 127 0.04 1.22 7.04
C ALA A 127 -0.71 -0.11 7.27
N ALA A 128 -0.73 -1.01 6.28
CA ALA A 128 -1.34 -2.32 6.38
C ALA A 128 -0.76 -3.15 7.54
N MET A 129 0.57 -3.19 7.64
CA MET A 129 1.26 -3.90 8.72
C MET A 129 1.00 -3.32 10.11
N LEU A 130 0.73 -2.02 10.19
CA LEU A 130 0.52 -1.31 11.45
C LEU A 130 -0.95 -1.24 11.88
N LYS A 131 -1.89 -1.24 10.94
CA LYS A 131 -3.34 -1.20 11.22
C LYS A 131 -3.97 -2.59 11.32
N TYR A 132 -3.46 -3.55 10.57
CA TYR A 132 -3.94 -4.94 10.56
C TYR A 132 -2.79 -5.93 10.79
N PRO A 133 -2.05 -5.82 11.92
CA PRO A 133 -0.81 -6.56 12.17
C PRO A 133 -1.02 -8.08 12.29
N ASP A 134 -2.25 -8.52 12.54
CA ASP A 134 -2.60 -9.95 12.61
C ASP A 134 -3.04 -10.50 11.25
N PHE A 135 -3.34 -9.64 10.28
CA PHE A 135 -3.79 -10.04 8.95
C PHE A 135 -2.64 -10.09 7.94
N PHE A 136 -1.92 -8.99 7.75
CA PHE A 136 -0.76 -8.94 6.86
C PHE A 136 0.48 -9.51 7.56
N LYS A 137 1.17 -10.46 6.91
CA LYS A 137 2.32 -11.18 7.48
C LYS A 137 3.66 -10.60 7.05
N ALA A 138 3.74 -10.14 5.80
CA ALA A 138 4.93 -9.53 5.23
C ALA A 138 4.57 -8.33 4.36
N ALA A 139 5.41 -7.30 4.37
CA ALA A 139 5.29 -6.16 3.49
C ALA A 139 6.63 -5.66 2.95
N VAL A 140 6.64 -5.29 1.67
CA VAL A 140 7.75 -4.55 1.07
C VAL A 140 7.25 -3.17 0.68
N SER A 141 7.72 -2.17 1.40
CA SER A 141 7.29 -0.78 1.31
C SER A 141 8.35 0.06 0.60
N CYS A 142 8.04 0.50 -0.63
CA CYS A 142 9.01 1.18 -1.48
C CYS A 142 8.74 2.68 -1.56
N ALA A 143 9.74 3.50 -1.24
CA ALA A 143 9.73 4.95 -1.40
C ALA A 143 8.45 5.62 -0.86
N GLY A 144 7.95 5.16 0.29
CA GLY A 144 6.67 5.56 0.85
C GLY A 144 6.69 6.95 1.48
N ASN A 145 5.66 7.75 1.22
CA ASN A 145 5.41 9.06 1.84
C ASN A 145 4.78 8.88 3.24
N HIS A 146 5.52 8.29 4.16
CA HIS A 146 5.03 7.83 5.47
C HIS A 146 4.52 8.92 6.41
N ASP A 147 4.83 10.17 6.10
CA ASP A 147 4.33 11.34 6.79
C ASP A 147 3.79 12.35 5.76
N ASN A 148 2.50 12.25 5.47
CA ASN A 148 1.85 13.11 4.50
C ASN A 148 1.76 14.58 4.94
N ASN A 149 2.02 14.89 6.21
CA ASN A 149 2.06 16.29 6.69
C ASN A 149 3.31 17.05 6.21
N ILE A 150 4.35 16.32 5.80
CA ILE A 150 5.62 16.90 5.29
C ILE A 150 5.92 16.52 3.85
N TYR A 151 4.99 15.86 3.17
CA TYR A 151 5.14 15.49 1.77
C TYR A 151 4.98 16.73 0.86
N ASN A 152 4.63 16.58 -0.37
CA ASN A 152 4.46 17.64 -1.33
C ASN A 152 3.25 18.51 -0.99
N ARG A 153 3.47 19.82 -0.75
CA ARG A 153 2.42 20.78 -0.38
C ARG A 153 1.26 20.79 -1.38
N TRP A 154 1.56 20.86 -2.67
CA TRP A 154 0.57 20.86 -3.74
C TRP A 154 -0.35 19.64 -3.70
N TRP A 155 0.25 18.47 -3.52
CA TRP A 155 -0.49 17.23 -3.42
C TRP A 155 -1.32 17.16 -2.13
N SER A 156 -0.73 17.58 -1.03
CA SER A 156 -1.39 17.58 0.27
C SER A 156 -2.59 18.52 0.32
N GLU A 157 -2.46 19.73 -0.22
CA GLU A 157 -3.57 20.70 -0.27
C GLU A 157 -4.77 20.17 -1.06
N GLN A 158 -4.53 19.42 -2.13
CA GLN A 158 -5.60 18.87 -2.96
C GLN A 158 -6.30 17.67 -2.32
N HIS A 159 -5.58 16.85 -1.57
CA HIS A 159 -6.04 15.52 -1.21
C HIS A 159 -6.25 15.30 0.29
N HIS A 160 -5.52 15.99 1.17
CA HIS A 160 -5.68 15.84 2.62
C HIS A 160 -7.08 16.25 3.10
N GLY A 161 -7.60 17.34 2.54
CA GLY A 161 -8.80 17.98 3.05
C GLY A 161 -8.56 18.74 4.36
N ILE A 162 -9.56 19.50 4.73
CA ILE A 162 -9.58 20.32 5.94
C ILE A 162 -10.78 19.88 6.76
N LYS A 163 -10.54 19.57 8.05
CA LYS A 163 -11.61 19.28 8.99
C LYS A 163 -11.88 20.53 9.83
N GLU A 164 -13.08 21.04 9.72
CA GLU A 164 -13.56 22.09 10.61
C GLU A 164 -13.91 21.49 11.97
N LYS A 165 -13.41 22.11 13.04
CA LYS A 165 -13.76 21.80 14.41
C LYS A 165 -14.37 23.04 15.05
N ILE A 166 -15.59 22.89 15.57
CA ILE A 166 -16.30 23.94 16.30
C ILE A 166 -16.32 23.51 17.76
N GLU A 167 -15.57 24.22 18.59
CA GLU A 167 -15.49 23.97 20.04
C GLU A 167 -15.75 25.28 20.80
N ALA A 168 -16.73 25.28 21.71
CA ALA A 168 -17.10 26.43 22.56
C ALA A 168 -17.36 27.76 21.77
N GLY A 169 -17.83 27.63 20.52
CA GLY A 169 -18.12 28.79 19.65
C GLY A 169 -16.95 29.26 18.80
N ASP A 170 -15.77 28.68 18.99
CA ASP A 170 -14.60 28.94 18.12
C ASP A 170 -14.49 27.89 17.02
N THR A 171 -14.15 28.37 15.83
CA THR A 171 -13.91 27.51 14.66
C THR A 171 -12.41 27.37 14.43
N THR A 172 -11.91 26.14 14.43
CA THR A 172 -10.54 25.79 14.07
C THR A 172 -10.51 24.83 12.91
N PHE A 173 -9.41 24.83 12.15
CA PHE A 173 -9.23 23.96 10.99
C PHE A 173 -8.09 22.98 11.24
N VAL A 174 -8.37 21.69 11.11
CA VAL A 174 -7.38 20.62 11.26
C VAL A 174 -7.12 19.97 9.92
N TYR A 175 -5.87 19.97 9.51
CA TYR A 175 -5.39 19.39 8.25
C TYR A 175 -4.18 18.44 8.47
N SER A 176 -3.86 18.11 9.72
CA SER A 176 -2.85 17.11 10.04
C SER A 176 -3.47 15.71 10.02
N ILE A 177 -2.69 14.74 9.53
CA ILE A 177 -3.06 13.34 9.43
C ILE A 177 -2.12 12.51 10.29
N GLU A 178 -2.66 11.48 10.95
CA GLU A 178 -1.83 10.49 11.66
C GLU A 178 -0.82 9.85 10.71
N THR A 179 0.41 9.77 11.11
CA THR A 179 1.52 9.26 10.30
C THR A 179 1.82 7.79 10.59
N ASN A 180 2.51 7.09 9.67
CA ASN A 180 2.98 5.72 9.95
C ASN A 180 3.94 5.66 11.17
N PRO A 181 4.90 6.59 11.35
CA PRO A 181 5.71 6.64 12.56
C PRO A 181 4.94 6.65 13.88
N GLN A 182 3.78 7.32 13.95
CA GLN A 182 2.99 7.42 15.18
C GLN A 182 2.41 6.09 15.67
N ILE A 183 2.20 5.14 14.75
CA ILE A 183 1.64 3.81 15.06
C ILE A 183 2.64 2.67 14.87
N ALA A 184 3.93 2.97 14.76
CA ALA A 184 5.00 2.00 14.50
C ALA A 184 5.06 0.87 15.56
N SER A 185 4.63 1.14 16.79
CA SER A 185 4.57 0.15 17.88
C SER A 185 3.66 -1.05 17.59
N ASN A 186 2.75 -0.92 16.63
CA ASN A 186 1.79 -2.00 16.29
C ASN A 186 2.41 -3.10 15.42
N LEU A 187 3.59 -2.91 14.85
CA LEU A 187 4.22 -3.89 13.95
C LEU A 187 4.36 -5.26 14.64
N LYS A 188 3.88 -6.31 13.97
CA LYS A 188 4.04 -7.72 14.39
C LYS A 188 4.73 -8.58 13.34
N GLY A 189 4.42 -8.40 12.07
CA GLY A 189 4.94 -9.18 10.94
C GLY A 189 6.28 -8.64 10.42
N HIS A 190 6.65 -9.08 9.24
CA HIS A 190 7.90 -8.73 8.58
C HIS A 190 7.72 -7.48 7.70
N LEU A 191 8.54 -6.46 7.89
CA LEU A 191 8.51 -5.22 7.12
C LEU A 191 9.88 -4.89 6.56
N MET A 192 10.00 -4.81 5.24
CA MET A 192 11.15 -4.25 4.55
C MET A 192 10.81 -2.87 3.99
N LEU A 193 11.60 -1.87 4.39
CA LEU A 193 11.55 -0.51 3.84
C LEU A 193 12.61 -0.40 2.75
N VAL A 194 12.23 0.08 1.56
CA VAL A 194 13.14 0.26 0.42
C VAL A 194 13.10 1.71 -0.04
N HIS A 195 14.26 2.36 -0.22
CA HIS A 195 14.30 3.76 -0.67
C HIS A 195 15.55 4.04 -1.50
N GLY A 196 15.41 4.84 -2.56
CA GLY A 196 16.54 5.44 -3.26
C GLY A 196 17.10 6.62 -2.46
N ASP A 197 18.41 6.69 -2.28
CA ASP A 197 19.05 7.70 -1.40
C ASP A 197 18.98 9.13 -1.94
N ILE A 198 18.80 9.27 -3.27
CA ILE A 198 18.64 10.58 -3.93
C ILE A 198 17.21 10.79 -4.47
N ASP A 199 16.21 10.17 -3.85
CA ASP A 199 14.80 10.37 -4.20
C ASP A 199 14.40 11.83 -3.96
N ASN A 200 14.05 12.53 -5.05
CA ASN A 200 13.67 13.94 -5.05
C ASN A 200 12.16 14.16 -5.16
N ASN A 201 11.37 13.08 -5.17
CA ASN A 201 9.91 13.13 -5.11
C ASN A 201 9.43 12.86 -3.68
N VAL A 202 9.73 11.68 -3.15
CA VAL A 202 9.48 11.35 -1.74
C VAL A 202 10.83 11.31 -1.03
N HIS A 203 11.14 12.36 -0.29
CA HIS A 203 12.44 12.48 0.37
C HIS A 203 12.70 11.27 1.30
N PRO A 204 13.90 10.65 1.29
CA PRO A 204 14.24 9.45 2.09
C PRO A 204 14.01 9.61 3.59
N ALA A 205 13.99 10.84 4.10
CA ALA A 205 13.64 11.14 5.48
C ALA A 205 12.27 10.57 5.89
N ASN A 206 11.33 10.36 4.95
CA ASN A 206 10.06 9.69 5.23
C ASN A 206 10.30 8.28 5.78
N SER A 207 11.13 7.48 5.12
CA SER A 207 11.50 6.15 5.61
C SER A 207 12.34 6.20 6.88
N ILE A 208 13.29 7.13 6.99
CA ILE A 208 14.12 7.29 8.19
C ILE A 208 13.28 7.62 9.43
N ARG A 209 12.19 8.39 9.29
CA ARG A 209 11.25 8.65 10.40
C ARG A 209 10.55 7.37 10.87
N VAL A 210 10.15 6.49 9.94
CA VAL A 210 9.60 5.17 10.30
C VAL A 210 10.63 4.32 10.99
N VAL A 211 11.86 4.25 10.46
CA VAL A 211 12.99 3.53 11.08
C VAL A 211 13.22 3.98 12.52
N ASN A 212 13.31 5.29 12.76
CA ASN A 212 13.46 5.83 14.10
C ASN A 212 12.32 5.40 15.04
N ALA A 213 11.08 5.46 14.56
CA ALA A 213 9.91 5.08 15.36
C ALA A 213 9.90 3.57 15.67
N LEU A 214 10.26 2.72 14.72
CA LEU A 214 10.35 1.27 14.90
C LEU A 214 11.46 0.89 15.90
N ILE A 215 12.65 1.53 15.80
CA ILE A 215 13.74 1.34 16.75
C ILE A 215 13.29 1.72 18.17
N ARG A 216 12.67 2.89 18.34
CA ARG A 216 12.16 3.35 19.65
C ARG A 216 11.08 2.44 20.23
N ALA A 217 10.28 1.80 19.35
CA ALA A 217 9.28 0.83 19.74
C ALA A 217 9.83 -0.61 19.91
N ASN A 218 11.16 -0.80 19.80
CA ASN A 218 11.84 -2.10 19.87
C ASN A 218 11.26 -3.12 18.86
N LYS A 219 10.97 -2.67 17.62
CA LYS A 219 10.47 -3.53 16.55
C LYS A 219 11.59 -3.92 15.59
N ARG A 220 11.53 -5.17 15.10
CA ARG A 220 12.45 -5.66 14.06
C ARG A 220 11.88 -5.35 12.70
N PHE A 221 12.72 -4.94 11.79
CA PHE A 221 12.41 -4.63 10.40
C PHE A 221 13.67 -4.72 9.56
N ASP A 222 13.52 -4.73 8.25
CA ASP A 222 14.61 -4.68 7.29
C ASP A 222 14.59 -3.36 6.53
N MET A 223 15.78 -2.89 6.11
CA MET A 223 15.89 -1.69 5.29
C MET A 223 16.89 -1.92 4.16
N LEU A 224 16.48 -1.54 2.95
CA LEU A 224 17.29 -1.54 1.75
C LEU A 224 17.39 -0.12 1.20
N ILE A 225 18.59 0.44 1.24
CA ILE A 225 18.90 1.68 0.53
C ILE A 225 19.47 1.32 -0.84
N LEU A 226 18.97 1.96 -1.89
CA LEU A 226 19.43 1.82 -3.26
C LEU A 226 20.28 3.05 -3.63
N PRO A 227 21.63 2.96 -3.58
CA PRO A 227 22.51 4.10 -3.76
C PRO A 227 22.43 4.68 -5.17
N GLY A 228 22.42 6.00 -5.28
CA GLY A 228 22.31 6.72 -6.54
C GLY A 228 20.93 6.62 -7.21
N GLN A 229 19.93 6.00 -6.56
CA GLN A 229 18.61 5.83 -7.14
C GLN A 229 17.64 6.93 -6.72
N ARG A 230 16.85 7.36 -7.70
CA ARG A 230 15.72 8.27 -7.51
C ARG A 230 14.45 7.49 -7.14
N HIS A 231 13.29 8.12 -7.29
CA HIS A 231 12.00 7.56 -6.95
C HIS A 231 11.69 6.23 -7.68
N GLY A 232 12.14 6.03 -8.89
CA GLY A 232 11.82 4.86 -9.74
C GLY A 232 12.83 3.70 -9.68
N PHE A 233 13.87 3.73 -8.86
CA PHE A 233 14.93 2.70 -8.70
C PHE A 233 15.78 2.39 -9.95
N GLY A 234 15.55 3.04 -11.07
CA GLY A 234 16.38 3.02 -12.28
C GLY A 234 16.92 1.64 -12.68
N ASP A 235 18.22 1.53 -12.81
CA ASP A 235 18.94 0.30 -13.17
C ASP A 235 19.01 -0.75 -12.04
N MET A 236 18.65 -0.40 -10.81
CA MET A 236 18.57 -1.34 -9.69
C MET A 236 17.21 -2.05 -9.58
N ASN A 237 16.27 -1.83 -10.53
CA ASN A 237 14.95 -2.47 -10.49
C ASN A 237 15.03 -3.99 -10.52
N GLU A 238 15.98 -4.59 -11.25
CA GLU A 238 16.12 -6.05 -11.30
C GLU A 238 16.64 -6.61 -9.98
N TYR A 239 17.66 -6.00 -9.39
CA TYR A 239 18.14 -6.35 -8.07
C TYR A 239 17.02 -6.22 -7.03
N PHE A 240 16.29 -5.11 -7.06
CA PHE A 240 15.16 -4.88 -6.17
C PHE A 240 14.06 -5.94 -6.34
N PHE A 241 13.74 -6.36 -7.59
CA PHE A 241 12.74 -7.40 -7.82
C PHE A 241 13.07 -8.71 -7.09
N TRP A 242 14.34 -9.14 -7.16
CA TRP A 242 14.76 -10.36 -6.46
C TRP A 242 14.74 -10.19 -4.95
N ARG A 243 15.10 -9.02 -4.44
CA ARG A 243 14.96 -8.73 -3.00
C ARG A 243 13.50 -8.73 -2.52
N LEU A 244 12.58 -8.24 -3.35
CA LEU A 244 11.14 -8.31 -3.10
C LEU A 244 10.65 -9.76 -3.08
N ALA A 245 11.11 -10.57 -4.03
CA ALA A 245 10.67 -11.96 -4.19
C ALA A 245 11.20 -12.89 -3.09
N ASP A 246 12.41 -12.62 -2.59
CA ASP A 246 13.04 -13.40 -1.50
C ASP A 246 12.45 -13.09 -0.13
N TYR A 247 11.85 -11.90 0.03
CA TYR A 247 11.32 -11.43 1.31
C TYR A 247 9.95 -12.01 1.62
#